data_69f2d3ffc80f750a0b62e39d3712e5eb
#
_entry.id   69f2d3ffc80f750a0b62e39d3712e5eb
#
_cell.length_a   1.000
_cell.length_b   1.000
_cell.length_c   1.000
_cell.angle_alpha   90.00
_cell.angle_beta   90.00
_cell.angle_gamma   90.00
#
_symmetry.space_group_name_H-M   'P 1'
#
loop_
_entity.id
_entity.type
_entity.pdbx_description
1 polymer ?
#
loop_
_entity_poly.entity_id
_entity_poly.type
_entity_poly.pdbx_seq_one_letter_code
_entity_poly.pdbx_strand_id
1 'polypeptide(L)'
;YIIDIGKKWVSPPYNVDGWRLDVAADLGYSKEYNHTFWKKFRQAVKEANPEAIILAENYGDSYDWLQGDEWDTIMNYDAFMEPVTWFLTGMEKHSDEMRPDSLGNPDYFFGAMHHNMARMGGQSYSISMNELSNHDHSRFLTRTNHIVGRVDKLGSEVANQNVNKFVFMEAVIIQMTWPGAPTVYYGDEAGVCGFTDPDNRRTYPWGHEDKELIDFHKA
;
A
#
# COMPACT_ATOMS: atom_id res chain seq x y z
N TYR A 1 24.62 7.87 -12.54
CA TYR A 1 23.47 8.28 -13.33
C TYR A 1 22.16 8.21 -12.53
N ILE A 2 21.69 7.02 -12.07
CA ILE A 2 20.42 6.90 -11.31
C ILE A 2 20.46 7.70 -10.00
N ILE A 3 21.56 7.65 -9.26
CA ILE A 3 21.78 8.45 -8.07
C ILE A 3 21.71 9.95 -8.36
N ASP A 4 22.28 10.41 -9.47
CA ASP A 4 22.21 11.82 -9.89
C ASP A 4 20.78 12.25 -10.22
N ILE A 5 19.98 11.36 -10.80
CA ILE A 5 18.53 11.58 -11.00
C ILE A 5 17.83 11.70 -9.65
N GLY A 6 18.15 10.80 -8.69
CA GLY A 6 17.62 10.85 -7.34
C GLY A 6 17.85 12.21 -6.66
N LYS A 7 19.07 12.74 -6.76
CA LYS A 7 19.42 14.09 -6.24
C LYS A 7 18.68 15.20 -6.98
N LYS A 8 18.66 15.13 -8.30
CA LYS A 8 18.10 16.17 -9.16
C LYS A 8 16.66 16.52 -8.79
N TRP A 9 15.81 15.52 -8.62
CA TRP A 9 14.39 15.74 -8.41
C TRP A 9 14.04 16.26 -7.01
N VAL A 10 14.83 15.92 -5.99
CA VAL A 10 14.65 16.47 -4.63
C VAL A 10 15.31 17.83 -4.43
N SER A 11 16.02 18.35 -5.46
CA SER A 11 16.71 19.64 -5.46
C SER A 11 15.92 20.70 -6.24
N PRO A 12 16.20 22.01 -6.01
CA PRO A 12 15.67 23.08 -6.85
C PRO A 12 15.99 22.88 -8.35
N PRO A 13 15.10 23.24 -9.26
CA PRO A 13 13.79 23.88 -9.04
C PRO A 13 12.64 22.89 -8.80
N TYR A 14 12.89 21.58 -8.80
CA TYR A 14 11.85 20.55 -8.75
C TYR A 14 11.29 20.36 -7.33
N ASN A 15 12.18 20.21 -6.33
CA ASN A 15 11.85 20.11 -4.91
C ASN A 15 10.75 19.08 -4.60
N VAL A 16 10.82 17.87 -5.21
CA VAL A 16 9.90 16.79 -4.82
C VAL A 16 10.23 16.33 -3.41
N ASP A 17 9.20 15.88 -2.67
CA ASP A 17 9.32 15.56 -1.24
C ASP A 17 9.97 14.19 -0.97
N GLY A 18 10.21 13.39 -2.00
CA GLY A 18 10.87 12.09 -1.85
C GLY A 18 10.68 11.14 -3.02
N TRP A 19 10.96 9.87 -2.75
CA TRP A 19 10.93 8.80 -3.74
C TRP A 19 10.11 7.60 -3.26
N ARG A 20 9.25 7.09 -4.12
CA ARG A 20 8.75 5.71 -4.03
C ARG A 20 9.58 4.85 -4.97
N LEU A 21 10.20 3.83 -4.43
CA LEU A 21 11.12 2.94 -5.11
C LEU A 21 10.41 1.66 -5.54
N ASP A 22 10.36 1.41 -6.83
CA ASP A 22 9.71 0.24 -7.42
C ASP A 22 10.56 -1.01 -7.24
N VAL A 23 9.97 -2.11 -6.78
CA VAL A 23 10.61 -3.43 -6.63
C VAL A 23 12.00 -3.34 -5.97
N ALA A 24 12.11 -2.53 -4.91
CA ALA A 24 13.38 -2.03 -4.40
C ALA A 24 14.33 -3.14 -3.90
N ALA A 25 13.79 -4.24 -3.33
CA ALA A 25 14.59 -5.35 -2.83
C ALA A 25 15.26 -6.16 -3.94
N ASP A 26 14.71 -6.15 -5.15
CA ASP A 26 15.20 -6.96 -6.27
C ASP A 26 16.18 -6.21 -7.17
N LEU A 27 16.52 -4.95 -6.83
CA LEU A 27 17.47 -4.17 -7.60
C LEU A 27 18.86 -4.82 -7.61
N GLY A 28 19.37 -5.05 -8.82
CA GLY A 28 20.75 -5.54 -9.02
C GLY A 28 20.84 -7.06 -9.11
N TYR A 29 22.04 -7.57 -8.93
CA TYR A 29 22.37 -8.98 -9.17
C TYR A 29 22.78 -9.74 -7.89
N SER A 30 22.86 -9.04 -6.76
CA SER A 30 23.13 -9.65 -5.45
C SER A 30 22.62 -8.80 -4.31
N LYS A 31 22.32 -9.42 -3.17
CA LYS A 31 21.88 -8.73 -1.95
C LYS A 31 22.90 -7.66 -1.51
N GLU A 32 24.19 -7.96 -1.55
CA GLU A 32 25.27 -7.04 -1.20
C GLU A 32 25.28 -5.80 -2.12
N TYR A 33 25.12 -6.01 -3.43
CA TYR A 33 25.03 -4.91 -4.38
C TYR A 33 23.81 -4.03 -4.10
N ASN A 34 22.66 -4.65 -3.84
CA ASN A 34 21.42 -3.97 -3.51
C ASN A 34 21.58 -3.03 -2.31
N HIS A 35 22.05 -3.54 -1.18
CA HIS A 35 22.32 -2.75 0.03
C HIS A 35 23.33 -1.62 -0.22
N THR A 36 24.44 -1.94 -0.93
CA THR A 36 25.44 -0.91 -1.28
C THR A 36 24.85 0.20 -2.12
N PHE A 37 23.97 -0.14 -3.06
CA PHE A 37 23.29 0.84 -3.92
C PHE A 37 22.35 1.73 -3.09
N TRP A 38 21.49 1.15 -2.25
CA TRP A 38 20.52 1.93 -1.48
C TRP A 38 21.18 2.84 -0.44
N LYS A 39 22.27 2.41 0.19
CA LYS A 39 23.07 3.29 1.07
C LYS A 39 23.61 4.51 0.34
N LYS A 40 24.16 4.32 -0.86
CA LYS A 40 24.64 5.43 -1.70
C LYS A 40 23.50 6.33 -2.19
N PHE A 41 22.37 5.72 -2.56
CA PHE A 41 21.19 6.47 -2.98
C PHE A 41 20.65 7.34 -1.84
N ARG A 42 20.48 6.75 -0.65
CA ARG A 42 20.07 7.49 0.55
C ARG A 42 21.03 8.63 0.85
N GLN A 43 22.31 8.36 0.92
CA GLN A 43 23.31 9.39 1.19
C GLN A 43 23.14 10.58 0.23
N ALA A 44 23.07 10.30 -1.06
CA ALA A 44 22.96 11.34 -2.09
C ALA A 44 21.65 12.14 -2.01
N VAL A 45 20.53 11.46 -1.75
CA VAL A 45 19.21 12.11 -1.60
C VAL A 45 19.18 12.99 -0.35
N LYS A 46 19.63 12.48 0.80
CA LYS A 46 19.62 13.20 2.07
C LYS A 46 20.64 14.36 2.12
N GLU A 47 21.75 14.26 1.39
CA GLU A 47 22.67 15.39 1.18
C GLU A 47 22.03 16.53 0.37
N ALA A 48 21.18 16.19 -0.60
CA ALA A 48 20.49 17.15 -1.44
C ALA A 48 19.25 17.76 -0.76
N ASN A 49 18.49 16.94 -0.05
CA ASN A 49 17.32 17.33 0.73
C ASN A 49 17.17 16.38 1.93
N PRO A 50 17.57 16.80 3.14
CA PRO A 50 17.50 15.95 4.34
C PRO A 50 16.07 15.53 4.72
N GLU A 51 15.06 16.32 4.33
CA GLU A 51 13.64 16.06 4.61
C GLU A 51 13.01 15.12 3.58
N ALA A 52 13.67 14.82 2.44
CA ALA A 52 13.10 13.96 1.41
C ALA A 52 12.91 12.54 1.94
N ILE A 53 11.70 11.99 1.78
CA ILE A 53 11.38 10.62 2.18
C ILE A 53 11.87 9.61 1.14
N ILE A 54 12.33 8.44 1.60
CA ILE A 54 12.66 7.28 0.77
C ILE A 54 11.76 6.14 1.20
N LEU A 55 10.71 5.91 0.41
CA LEU A 55 9.70 4.87 0.63
C LEU A 55 9.88 3.76 -0.41
N ALA A 56 10.02 2.53 0.03
CA ALA A 56 10.22 1.40 -0.86
C ALA A 56 8.97 0.53 -1.01
N GLU A 57 8.77 0.02 -2.22
CA GLU A 57 7.93 -1.14 -2.41
C GLU A 57 8.74 -2.39 -2.12
N ASN A 58 8.25 -3.18 -1.18
CA ASN A 58 8.77 -4.50 -0.86
C ASN A 58 7.68 -5.39 -0.28
N TYR A 59 7.68 -6.65 -0.69
CA TYR A 59 6.87 -7.70 -0.10
C TYR A 59 7.72 -8.50 0.90
N GLY A 60 7.14 -8.82 2.05
CA GLY A 60 7.83 -9.57 3.09
C GLY A 60 8.76 -8.73 3.96
N ASP A 61 9.75 -9.38 4.57
CA ASP A 61 10.59 -8.80 5.60
C ASP A 61 11.52 -7.70 5.05
N SER A 62 11.30 -6.47 5.48
CA SER A 62 12.11 -5.30 5.13
C SER A 62 13.12 -4.91 6.22
N TYR A 63 13.26 -5.71 7.28
CA TYR A 63 14.10 -5.38 8.45
C TYR A 63 15.50 -4.90 8.07
N ASP A 64 16.18 -5.62 7.18
CA ASP A 64 17.59 -5.34 6.82
C ASP A 64 17.77 -3.95 6.16
N TRP A 65 16.75 -3.43 5.45
CA TRP A 65 16.81 -2.12 4.78
C TRP A 65 16.31 -0.95 5.64
N LEU A 66 15.64 -1.24 6.77
CA LEU A 66 15.06 -0.23 7.66
C LEU A 66 15.96 0.10 8.87
N GLN A 67 17.28 -0.10 8.73
CA GLN A 67 18.25 0.16 9.80
C GLN A 67 18.68 1.64 9.89
N GLY A 68 18.10 2.53 9.08
CA GLY A 68 18.35 3.97 9.12
C GLY A 68 19.39 4.45 8.10
N ASP A 69 19.97 3.55 7.32
CA ASP A 69 21.00 3.87 6.32
C ASP A 69 20.61 3.57 4.86
N GLU A 70 19.35 3.07 4.64
CA GLU A 70 18.81 2.78 3.31
C GLU A 70 17.44 3.41 3.10
N TRP A 71 16.33 2.69 3.37
CA TRP A 71 14.98 3.22 3.23
C TRP A 71 14.51 3.86 4.54
N ASP A 72 13.66 4.88 4.44
CA ASP A 72 12.99 5.45 5.61
C ASP A 72 11.80 4.58 6.03
N THR A 73 11.04 4.08 5.04
CA THR A 73 9.82 3.32 5.25
C THR A 73 9.43 2.51 4.01
N ILE A 74 8.30 1.82 4.09
CA ILE A 74 7.78 0.95 3.03
C ILE A 74 6.29 1.17 2.77
N MET A 75 5.81 0.67 1.62
CA MET A 75 4.40 0.36 1.41
C MET A 75 4.03 -0.79 2.37
N ASN A 76 3.09 -0.52 3.29
CA ASN A 76 2.85 -1.41 4.44
C ASN A 76 1.91 -2.58 4.09
N TYR A 77 2.39 -3.49 3.26
CA TYR A 77 1.61 -4.66 2.86
C TYR A 77 1.39 -5.62 4.02
N ASP A 78 2.48 -6.09 4.64
CA ASP A 78 2.44 -7.20 5.60
C ASP A 78 1.93 -6.79 6.98
N ALA A 79 2.21 -5.54 7.43
CA ALA A 79 1.77 -5.05 8.73
C ALA A 79 0.49 -4.20 8.67
N PHE A 80 -0.17 -4.09 7.51
CA PHE A 80 -1.42 -3.34 7.37
C PHE A 80 -2.35 -3.94 6.32
N MET A 81 -2.02 -3.82 5.02
CA MET A 81 -2.96 -4.17 3.94
C MET A 81 -3.44 -5.62 4.04
N GLU A 82 -2.53 -6.57 4.17
CA GLU A 82 -2.88 -8.00 4.20
C GLU A 82 -3.68 -8.39 5.44
N PRO A 83 -3.26 -8.06 6.67
CA PRO A 83 -4.07 -8.37 7.85
C PRO A 83 -5.46 -7.74 7.81
N VAL A 84 -5.58 -6.49 7.38
CA VAL A 84 -6.88 -5.80 7.28
C VAL A 84 -7.78 -6.46 6.24
N THR A 85 -7.26 -6.78 5.06
CA THR A 85 -8.08 -7.41 4.02
C THR A 85 -8.54 -8.81 4.41
N TRP A 86 -7.66 -9.63 4.99
CA TRP A 86 -8.02 -10.95 5.50
C TRP A 86 -9.06 -10.89 6.61
N PHE A 87 -8.88 -9.97 7.57
CA PHE A 87 -9.77 -9.84 8.72
C PHE A 87 -11.17 -9.38 8.32
N LEU A 88 -11.29 -8.35 7.48
CA LEU A 88 -12.57 -7.76 7.13
C LEU A 88 -13.28 -8.43 5.95
N THR A 89 -12.54 -9.09 5.06
CA THR A 89 -13.12 -9.66 3.85
C THR A 89 -12.87 -11.16 3.67
N GLY A 90 -11.89 -11.73 4.36
CA GLY A 90 -11.43 -13.09 4.10
C GLY A 90 -10.78 -13.26 2.71
N MET A 91 -10.55 -12.16 1.99
CA MET A 91 -9.99 -12.17 0.64
C MET A 91 -8.50 -11.84 0.63
N GLU A 92 -7.78 -12.49 -0.25
CA GLU A 92 -6.42 -12.12 -0.61
C GLU A 92 -6.42 -10.78 -1.40
N LYS A 93 -5.36 -9.98 -1.28
CA LYS A 93 -5.26 -8.64 -1.86
C LYS A 93 -5.47 -8.52 -3.38
N HIS A 94 -5.18 -9.60 -4.14
CA HIS A 94 -5.46 -9.64 -5.58
C HIS A 94 -6.83 -10.25 -5.91
N SER A 95 -7.59 -10.71 -4.91
CA SER A 95 -8.82 -11.51 -5.06
C SER A 95 -8.57 -12.90 -5.65
N ASP A 96 -7.36 -13.44 -5.52
CA ASP A 96 -7.01 -14.76 -6.04
C ASP A 96 -7.41 -15.90 -5.11
N GLU A 97 -7.63 -15.62 -3.83
CA GLU A 97 -7.99 -16.61 -2.81
C GLU A 97 -8.98 -16.03 -1.80
N MET A 98 -9.82 -16.90 -1.25
CA MET A 98 -10.66 -16.58 -0.09
C MET A 98 -10.40 -17.60 1.02
N ARG A 99 -10.19 -17.09 2.26
CA ARG A 99 -10.02 -17.89 3.49
C ARG A 99 -11.09 -17.51 4.51
N PRO A 100 -12.18 -18.24 4.57
CA PRO A 100 -13.28 -17.94 5.52
C PRO A 100 -12.85 -17.97 6.99
N ASP A 101 -11.82 -18.76 7.33
CA ASP A 101 -11.24 -18.85 8.68
C ASP A 101 -10.47 -17.61 9.13
N SER A 102 -10.06 -16.77 8.20
CA SER A 102 -9.42 -15.49 8.49
C SER A 102 -10.43 -14.37 8.72
N LEU A 103 -11.63 -14.49 8.16
CA LEU A 103 -12.69 -13.49 8.28
C LEU A 103 -13.15 -13.35 9.73
N GLY A 104 -13.01 -12.15 10.28
CA GLY A 104 -13.39 -11.83 11.66
C GLY A 104 -12.53 -12.54 12.72
N ASN A 105 -11.37 -13.09 12.36
CA ASN A 105 -10.50 -13.80 13.30
C ASN A 105 -9.50 -12.83 13.94
N PRO A 106 -9.72 -12.40 15.22
CA PRO A 106 -8.86 -11.41 15.86
C PRO A 106 -7.47 -11.96 16.19
N ASP A 107 -7.34 -13.25 16.48
CA ASP A 107 -6.05 -13.85 16.82
C ASP A 107 -5.13 -13.84 15.59
N TYR A 108 -5.68 -14.16 14.42
CA TYR A 108 -4.94 -14.03 13.16
C TYR A 108 -4.56 -12.57 12.88
N PHE A 109 -5.52 -11.65 12.98
CA PHE A 109 -5.30 -10.22 12.71
C PHE A 109 -4.20 -9.63 13.58
N PHE A 110 -4.36 -9.71 14.91
CA PHE A 110 -3.38 -9.15 15.83
C PHE A 110 -2.05 -9.90 15.80
N GLY A 111 -2.07 -11.22 15.59
CA GLY A 111 -0.85 -12.02 15.42
C GLY A 111 -0.03 -11.56 14.21
N ALA A 112 -0.66 -11.37 13.05
CA ALA A 112 -0.01 -10.89 11.83
C ALA A 112 0.50 -9.45 11.99
N MET A 113 -0.34 -8.55 12.55
CA MET A 113 0.05 -7.17 12.83
C MET A 113 1.28 -7.10 13.73
N HIS A 114 1.26 -7.75 14.90
CA HIS A 114 2.36 -7.72 15.85
C HIS A 114 3.64 -8.32 15.28
N HIS A 115 3.54 -9.44 14.56
CA HIS A 115 4.70 -10.10 13.96
C HIS A 115 5.42 -9.17 12.97
N ASN A 116 4.67 -8.53 12.08
CA ASN A 116 5.24 -7.69 11.03
C ASN A 116 5.68 -6.32 11.55
N MET A 117 4.89 -5.70 12.47
CA MET A 117 5.28 -4.44 13.12
C MET A 117 6.59 -4.57 13.89
N ALA A 118 6.82 -5.69 14.59
CA ALA A 118 8.04 -5.91 15.38
C ALA A 118 9.32 -5.95 14.53
N ARG A 119 9.19 -6.13 13.21
CA ARG A 119 10.29 -6.11 12.24
C ARG A 119 10.58 -4.74 11.65
N MET A 120 9.76 -3.76 11.96
CA MET A 120 9.94 -2.37 11.54
C MET A 120 10.38 -1.55 12.75
N GLY A 121 11.41 -0.71 12.61
CA GLY A 121 11.75 0.27 13.62
C GLY A 121 10.59 1.25 13.85
N GLY A 122 10.40 1.74 15.08
CA GLY A 122 9.28 2.61 15.41
C GLY A 122 9.14 3.85 14.53
N GLN A 123 10.25 4.44 14.08
CA GLN A 123 10.25 5.57 13.14
C GLN A 123 9.73 5.16 11.77
N SER A 124 10.26 4.07 11.20
CA SER A 124 9.83 3.55 9.89
C SER A 124 8.36 3.16 9.89
N TYR A 125 7.91 2.52 10.98
CA TYR A 125 6.51 2.10 11.12
C TYR A 125 5.55 3.28 11.23
N SER A 126 5.90 4.33 12.00
CA SER A 126 5.03 5.51 12.21
C SER A 126 4.75 6.32 10.93
N ILE A 127 5.55 6.13 9.89
CA ILE A 127 5.41 6.79 8.59
C ILE A 127 5.19 5.78 7.44
N SER A 128 4.93 4.50 7.77
CA SER A 128 4.67 3.49 6.75
C SER A 128 3.37 3.77 6.01
N MET A 129 3.36 3.47 4.72
CA MET A 129 2.25 3.77 3.83
C MET A 129 1.12 2.75 4.03
N ASN A 130 0.11 3.14 4.83
CA ASN A 130 -1.06 2.32 5.11
C ASN A 130 -2.11 2.54 4.01
N GLU A 131 -2.23 1.59 3.11
CA GLU A 131 -3.17 1.64 2.00
C GLU A 131 -4.14 0.45 2.01
N LEU A 132 -5.37 0.67 1.58
CA LEU A 132 -6.37 -0.39 1.39
C LEU A 132 -6.35 -0.93 -0.04
N SER A 133 -6.09 -0.06 -0.99
CA SER A 133 -5.97 -0.37 -2.41
C SER A 133 -4.75 0.32 -3.01
N ASN A 134 -4.25 -0.20 -4.13
CA ASN A 134 -3.25 0.46 -4.95
C ASN A 134 -3.37 0.05 -6.43
N HIS A 135 -2.40 0.44 -7.23
CA HIS A 135 -2.40 0.22 -8.68
C HIS A 135 -2.14 -1.23 -9.12
N ASP A 136 -1.75 -2.13 -8.20
CA ASP A 136 -1.46 -3.55 -8.49
C ASP A 136 -2.56 -4.49 -7.96
N HIS A 137 -3.16 -4.13 -6.82
CA HIS A 137 -4.11 -4.99 -6.12
C HIS A 137 -5.56 -4.68 -6.51
N SER A 138 -6.46 -5.62 -6.26
CA SER A 138 -7.88 -5.32 -6.41
C SER A 138 -8.31 -4.23 -5.42
N ARG A 139 -9.30 -3.41 -5.80
CA ARG A 139 -9.86 -2.39 -4.92
C ARG A 139 -10.42 -3.03 -3.66
N PHE A 140 -10.24 -2.42 -2.49
CA PHE A 140 -10.75 -2.98 -1.24
C PHE A 140 -12.27 -3.14 -1.29
N LEU A 141 -12.99 -2.15 -1.83
CA LEU A 141 -14.44 -2.24 -2.00
C LEU A 141 -14.85 -3.46 -2.84
N THR A 142 -14.11 -3.80 -3.89
CA THR A 142 -14.33 -5.02 -4.69
C THR A 142 -14.15 -6.27 -3.84
N ARG A 143 -13.08 -6.35 -3.02
CA ARG A 143 -12.84 -7.53 -2.15
C ARG A 143 -13.98 -7.83 -1.19
N THR A 144 -14.80 -6.83 -0.84
CA THR A 144 -15.98 -7.02 0.02
C THR A 144 -17.10 -7.85 -0.63
N ASN A 145 -17.03 -8.10 -1.94
CA ASN A 145 -18.00 -8.94 -2.63
C ASN A 145 -17.71 -10.45 -2.54
N HIS A 146 -16.54 -10.82 -1.99
CA HIS A 146 -16.08 -12.20 -1.79
C HIS A 146 -15.97 -13.02 -3.09
N ILE A 147 -15.79 -12.41 -4.25
CA ILE A 147 -15.67 -13.09 -5.53
C ILE A 147 -14.19 -13.32 -5.86
N VAL A 148 -13.80 -14.59 -5.95
CA VAL A 148 -12.44 -14.99 -6.30
C VAL A 148 -12.27 -14.99 -7.81
N GLY A 149 -11.23 -14.30 -8.29
CA GLY A 149 -10.82 -14.28 -9.69
C GLY A 149 -10.39 -12.90 -10.19
N ARG A 150 -10.07 -12.84 -11.47
CA ARG A 150 -9.55 -11.66 -12.15
C ARG A 150 -10.42 -11.26 -13.33
N VAL A 151 -10.23 -10.03 -13.82
CA VAL A 151 -11.03 -9.40 -14.87
C VAL A 151 -11.08 -10.20 -16.18
N ASP A 152 -9.99 -10.88 -16.53
CA ASP A 152 -9.89 -11.70 -17.75
C ASP A 152 -10.87 -12.87 -17.80
N LYS A 153 -11.24 -13.40 -16.62
CA LYS A 153 -12.19 -14.52 -16.48
C LYS A 153 -13.60 -14.09 -16.10
N LEU A 154 -13.71 -13.03 -15.30
CA LEU A 154 -14.97 -12.62 -14.70
C LEU A 154 -15.65 -11.47 -15.44
N GLY A 155 -14.89 -10.65 -16.13
CA GLY A 155 -15.36 -9.37 -16.67
C GLY A 155 -15.38 -8.26 -15.62
N SER A 156 -15.18 -7.03 -16.10
CA SER A 156 -15.02 -5.83 -15.28
C SER A 156 -16.26 -5.48 -14.42
N GLU A 157 -17.45 -5.79 -14.92
CA GLU A 157 -18.71 -5.47 -14.24
C GLU A 157 -18.92 -6.26 -12.94
N VAL A 158 -18.31 -7.45 -12.82
CA VAL A 158 -18.42 -8.27 -11.62
C VAL A 158 -17.76 -7.62 -10.41
N ALA A 159 -16.73 -6.79 -10.62
CA ALA A 159 -16.05 -6.07 -9.56
C ALA A 159 -16.97 -5.11 -8.77
N ASN A 160 -18.08 -4.68 -9.38
CA ASN A 160 -19.04 -3.74 -8.77
C ASN A 160 -20.22 -4.44 -8.10
N GLN A 161 -20.36 -5.75 -8.28
CA GLN A 161 -21.55 -6.49 -7.80
C GLN A 161 -21.41 -6.87 -6.33
N ASN A 162 -22.49 -6.73 -5.58
CA ASN A 162 -22.59 -7.17 -4.19
C ASN A 162 -21.52 -6.62 -3.24
N VAL A 163 -20.96 -5.46 -3.53
CA VAL A 163 -19.98 -4.81 -2.66
C VAL A 163 -20.63 -4.32 -1.37
N ASN A 164 -19.88 -4.35 -0.27
CA ASN A 164 -20.33 -3.92 1.04
C ASN A 164 -19.59 -2.65 1.49
N LYS A 165 -20.26 -1.51 1.37
CA LYS A 165 -19.72 -0.21 1.78
C LYS A 165 -19.44 -0.11 3.29
N PHE A 166 -20.23 -0.79 4.13
CA PHE A 166 -20.04 -0.72 5.58
C PHE A 166 -18.73 -1.40 5.98
N VAL A 167 -18.41 -2.55 5.41
CA VAL A 167 -17.11 -3.20 5.60
C VAL A 167 -15.96 -2.33 5.09
N PHE A 168 -16.16 -1.63 3.98
CA PHE A 168 -15.17 -0.67 3.48
C PHE A 168 -15.00 0.52 4.44
N MET A 169 -16.07 1.07 4.99
CA MET A 169 -16.00 2.14 5.99
C MET A 169 -15.28 1.69 7.27
N GLU A 170 -15.48 0.45 7.72
CA GLU A 170 -14.70 -0.13 8.83
C GLU A 170 -13.20 -0.17 8.51
N ALA A 171 -12.84 -0.56 7.28
CA ALA A 171 -11.44 -0.55 6.84
C ALA A 171 -10.85 0.86 6.82
N VAL A 172 -11.62 1.85 6.38
CA VAL A 172 -11.21 3.28 6.39
C VAL A 172 -10.97 3.77 7.82
N ILE A 173 -11.83 3.41 8.78
CA ILE A 173 -11.62 3.75 10.20
C ILE A 173 -10.27 3.17 10.68
N ILE A 174 -10.00 1.89 10.39
CA ILE A 174 -8.72 1.29 10.75
C ILE A 174 -7.56 2.04 10.07
N GLN A 175 -7.68 2.34 8.77
CA GLN A 175 -6.66 3.07 8.01
C GLN A 175 -6.31 4.42 8.62
N MET A 176 -7.32 5.19 9.02
CA MET A 176 -7.16 6.54 9.56
C MET A 176 -6.71 6.58 11.02
N THR A 177 -6.87 5.47 11.75
CA THR A 177 -6.56 5.41 13.20
C THR A 177 -5.39 4.51 13.55
N TRP A 178 -4.96 3.64 12.65
CA TRP A 178 -3.80 2.77 12.87
C TRP A 178 -2.50 3.54 12.70
N PRO A 179 -1.45 3.27 13.53
CA PRO A 179 -0.15 3.94 13.34
C PRO A 179 0.41 3.73 11.94
N GLY A 180 0.89 4.81 11.33
CA GLY A 180 1.37 4.88 9.96
C GLY A 180 0.81 6.09 9.23
N ALA A 181 1.08 6.21 7.94
CA ALA A 181 0.58 7.26 7.05
C ALA A 181 -0.64 6.76 6.26
N PRO A 182 -1.87 7.20 6.59
CA PRO A 182 -3.05 6.84 5.80
C PRO A 182 -2.86 7.26 4.35
N THR A 183 -3.01 6.32 3.43
CA THR A 183 -2.79 6.55 2.01
C THR A 183 -4.00 6.10 1.21
N VAL A 184 -4.73 7.06 0.66
CA VAL A 184 -5.93 6.80 -0.14
C VAL A 184 -5.53 6.63 -1.60
N TYR A 185 -5.80 5.45 -2.18
CA TYR A 185 -5.68 5.26 -3.62
C TYR A 185 -6.84 5.98 -4.31
N TYR A 186 -6.55 6.83 -5.29
CA TYR A 186 -7.56 7.66 -5.95
C TYR A 186 -8.82 6.86 -6.32
N GLY A 187 -9.97 7.42 -6.03
CA GLY A 187 -11.25 6.82 -6.34
C GLY A 187 -11.78 5.85 -5.29
N ASP A 188 -10.99 5.38 -4.32
CA ASP A 188 -11.51 4.60 -3.19
C ASP A 188 -12.55 5.43 -2.44
N GLU A 189 -12.26 6.71 -2.19
CA GLU A 189 -13.18 7.66 -1.56
C GLU A 189 -14.45 7.91 -2.38
N ALA A 190 -14.40 7.65 -3.68
CA ALA A 190 -15.53 7.83 -4.62
C ALA A 190 -16.24 6.52 -4.96
N GLY A 191 -15.87 5.40 -4.33
CA GLY A 191 -16.51 4.10 -4.53
C GLY A 191 -16.07 3.37 -5.80
N VAL A 192 -14.90 3.67 -6.34
CA VAL A 192 -14.36 2.97 -7.51
C VAL A 192 -14.03 1.53 -7.16
N CYS A 193 -14.57 0.60 -7.93
CA CYS A 193 -14.28 -0.82 -7.87
C CYS A 193 -13.30 -1.22 -8.99
N GLY A 194 -12.70 -2.41 -8.87
CA GLY A 194 -11.85 -3.01 -9.88
C GLY A 194 -11.09 -4.22 -9.34
N PHE A 195 -10.92 -5.24 -10.17
CA PHE A 195 -9.98 -6.32 -9.92
C PHE A 195 -8.53 -5.80 -10.03
N THR A 196 -7.54 -6.67 -9.98
CA THR A 196 -6.13 -6.27 -10.11
C THR A 196 -5.85 -5.52 -11.41
N ASP A 197 -4.65 -4.93 -11.52
CA ASP A 197 -4.17 -4.30 -12.74
C ASP A 197 -4.55 -5.14 -13.99
N PRO A 198 -5.13 -4.51 -15.05
CA PRO A 198 -5.36 -3.06 -15.23
C PRO A 198 -6.75 -2.58 -14.74
N ASP A 199 -7.64 -3.44 -14.24
CA ASP A 199 -9.03 -3.10 -13.95
C ASP A 199 -9.19 -2.15 -12.75
N ASN A 200 -8.28 -2.18 -11.79
CA ASN A 200 -8.23 -1.25 -10.65
C ASN A 200 -7.86 0.19 -11.04
N ARG A 201 -7.32 0.42 -12.24
CA ARG A 201 -6.91 1.74 -12.76
C ARG A 201 -7.98 2.42 -13.58
N ARG A 202 -9.25 2.23 -13.22
CA ARG A 202 -10.40 2.89 -13.87
C ARG A 202 -10.30 4.40 -13.68
N THR A 203 -10.91 5.16 -14.60
CA THR A 203 -11.02 6.62 -14.49
C THR A 203 -11.80 7.02 -13.25
N TYR A 204 -11.45 8.18 -12.67
CA TYR A 204 -12.22 8.77 -11.59
C TYR A 204 -13.64 9.13 -12.07
N PRO A 205 -14.70 8.82 -11.31
CA PRO A 205 -16.09 8.94 -11.75
C PRO A 205 -16.62 10.36 -11.59
N TRP A 206 -16.01 11.34 -12.24
CA TRP A 206 -16.38 12.74 -12.14
C TRP A 206 -17.88 12.99 -12.36
N GLY A 207 -18.55 13.58 -11.36
CA GLY A 207 -19.97 13.85 -11.35
C GLY A 207 -20.86 12.64 -11.04
N HIS A 208 -20.25 11.46 -10.78
CA HIS A 208 -20.92 10.21 -10.45
C HIS A 208 -20.30 9.54 -9.21
N GLU A 209 -19.60 10.33 -8.40
CA GLU A 209 -18.96 9.88 -7.18
C GLU A 209 -19.98 9.34 -6.18
N ASP A 210 -19.58 8.32 -5.42
CA ASP A 210 -20.35 7.87 -4.26
C ASP A 210 -20.25 8.91 -3.14
N LYS A 211 -21.29 9.73 -3.01
CA LYS A 211 -21.32 10.84 -2.05
C LYS A 211 -21.27 10.39 -0.60
N GLU A 212 -21.86 9.23 -0.29
CA GLU A 212 -21.81 8.66 1.05
C GLU A 212 -20.36 8.34 1.47
N LEU A 213 -19.59 7.71 0.59
CA LEU A 213 -18.19 7.41 0.84
C LEU A 213 -17.33 8.67 0.88
N ILE A 214 -17.57 9.64 0.00
CA ILE A 214 -16.86 10.94 0.06
C ILE A 214 -17.11 11.65 1.40
N ASP A 215 -18.35 11.72 1.82
CA ASP A 215 -18.71 12.41 3.06
C ASP A 215 -18.14 11.66 4.28
N PHE A 216 -18.10 10.34 4.22
CA PHE A 216 -17.46 9.51 5.25
C PHE A 216 -15.94 9.75 5.36
N HIS A 217 -15.24 9.87 4.22
CA HIS A 217 -13.79 10.17 4.23
C HIS A 217 -13.46 11.60 4.70
N LYS A 218 -14.43 12.52 4.65
CA LYS A 218 -14.26 13.89 5.15
C LYS A 218 -14.52 14.04 6.64
N ALA A 219 -15.25 13.09 7.26
CA ALA A 219 -15.69 13.19 8.65
C ALA A 219 -14.60 12.70 9.62
#